data_4ad9fc10570094ceb753ec38ef90f032
#
_entry.id   4ad9fc10570094ceb753ec38ef90f032
#
_cell.length_a   1.000
_cell.length_b   1.000
_cell.length_c   1.000
_cell.angle_alpha   90.00
_cell.angle_beta   90.00
_cell.angle_gamma   90.00
#
_symmetry.space_group_name_H-M   'P 1'
#
loop_
_entity.id
_entity.type
_entity.pdbx_description
1 polymer ?
#
loop_
_entity_poly.entity_id
_entity_poly.type
_entity_poly.pdbx_seq_one_letter_code
_entity_poly.pdbx_strand_id
1 'polypeptide(L)'
;FKACIDAGVLTFMSAFNDINGIPASAHPFLLKDLLRGQWNFNGFVVSDWEAVKQLVAQGVAEDDKDATRLAFNSGIDMDMTDGLYNKYMKELIEAGKISMEDVDNSVSRILHIKYALGLFVDPYKFCNEEYESQTIMKKEFLDAALDMAHKSAVLLKNDNHTLPLAKNVRSIAVVGPLADNQTELLGSWRARGEDRHVTTVLQGIKNKIGGNKTKVGYARGCDFDGEDKSGFKEAVKLASKSDMVIAV
;
A
#
# COMPACT_ATOMS: atom_id res chain seq x y z
N PHE A 1 13.91 -3.73 -12.23
CA PHE A 1 14.22 -2.29 -12.28
C PHE A 1 14.93 -1.92 -13.59
N LYS A 2 16.07 -2.55 -13.96
CA LYS A 2 16.79 -2.19 -15.19
C LYS A 2 15.90 -2.27 -16.44
N ALA A 3 15.11 -3.34 -16.58
CA ALA A 3 14.17 -3.48 -17.71
C ALA A 3 13.08 -2.38 -17.74
N CYS A 4 12.69 -1.83 -16.59
CA CYS A 4 11.77 -0.71 -16.55
C CYS A 4 12.40 0.58 -17.10
N ILE A 5 13.70 0.80 -16.79
CA ILE A 5 14.46 1.93 -17.37
C ILE A 5 14.55 1.79 -18.87
N ASP A 6 14.88 0.61 -19.35
CA ASP A 6 14.97 0.31 -20.80
C ASP A 6 13.61 0.47 -21.51
N ALA A 7 12.51 0.28 -20.78
CA ALA A 7 11.15 0.51 -21.26
C ALA A 7 10.69 2.00 -21.12
N GLY A 8 11.54 2.89 -20.60
CA GLY A 8 11.27 4.32 -20.54
C GLY A 8 10.56 4.81 -19.26
N VAL A 9 10.68 4.09 -18.12
CA VAL A 9 10.16 4.62 -16.86
C VAL A 9 10.88 5.93 -16.48
N LEU A 10 10.12 6.90 -15.99
CA LEU A 10 10.64 8.24 -15.68
C LEU A 10 10.77 8.51 -14.18
N THR A 11 10.18 7.67 -13.35
CA THR A 11 10.20 7.85 -11.88
C THR A 11 10.40 6.52 -11.16
N PHE A 12 11.12 6.57 -10.05
CA PHE A 12 11.19 5.49 -9.08
C PHE A 12 10.80 5.99 -7.69
N MET A 13 10.35 5.07 -6.85
CA MET A 13 10.11 5.32 -5.44
C MET A 13 11.06 4.45 -4.62
N SER A 14 11.69 5.03 -3.58
CA SER A 14 12.54 4.26 -2.68
C SER A 14 11.69 3.37 -1.76
N ALA A 15 12.20 2.21 -1.39
CA ALA A 15 11.52 1.30 -0.48
C ALA A 15 11.77 1.66 1.00
N PHE A 16 10.91 1.17 1.89
CA PHE A 16 11.09 1.31 3.34
C PHE A 16 12.19 0.42 3.90
N ASN A 17 12.32 -0.77 3.34
CA ASN A 17 13.25 -1.77 3.84
C ASN A 17 14.71 -1.41 3.54
N ASP A 18 15.58 -1.95 4.37
CA ASP A 18 17.02 -1.85 4.20
C ASP A 18 17.59 -2.90 3.24
N ILE A 19 18.75 -2.60 2.70
CA ILE A 19 19.60 -3.52 1.96
C ILE A 19 20.98 -3.48 2.60
N ASN A 20 21.45 -4.62 3.11
CA ASN A 20 22.70 -4.72 3.85
C ASN A 20 22.79 -3.75 5.04
N GLY A 21 21.70 -3.54 5.76
CA GLY A 21 21.64 -2.67 6.94
C GLY A 21 21.58 -1.18 6.64
N ILE A 22 21.37 -0.78 5.38
CA ILE A 22 21.18 0.62 4.98
C ILE A 22 19.78 0.78 4.38
N PRO A 23 18.89 1.61 4.96
CA PRO A 23 17.58 1.89 4.39
C PRO A 23 17.67 2.39 2.96
N ALA A 24 16.78 1.92 2.08
CA ALA A 24 16.84 2.26 0.66
C ALA A 24 16.78 3.78 0.42
N SER A 25 16.05 4.53 1.27
CA SER A 25 15.97 6.00 1.19
C SER A 25 17.26 6.73 1.58
N ALA A 26 18.22 6.03 2.21
CA ALA A 26 19.52 6.58 2.58
C ALA A 26 20.69 5.81 1.95
N HIS A 27 20.44 5.10 0.83
CA HIS A 27 21.41 4.18 0.25
C HIS A 27 22.09 4.74 -1.01
N PRO A 28 23.26 5.41 -0.92
CA PRO A 28 23.90 6.07 -2.05
C PRO A 28 24.30 5.09 -3.16
N PHE A 29 24.78 3.89 -2.84
CA PHE A 29 25.09 2.90 -3.86
C PHE A 29 23.88 2.54 -4.74
N LEU A 30 22.70 2.35 -4.14
CA LEU A 30 21.49 2.04 -4.92
C LEU A 30 21.07 3.19 -5.81
N LEU A 31 21.00 4.40 -5.24
CA LEU A 31 20.37 5.54 -5.88
C LEU A 31 21.30 6.34 -6.77
N LYS A 32 22.59 6.42 -6.41
CA LYS A 32 23.60 7.14 -7.20
C LYS A 32 24.43 6.20 -8.07
N ASP A 33 25.14 5.24 -7.45
CA ASP A 33 26.12 4.45 -8.19
C ASP A 33 25.45 3.48 -9.16
N LEU A 34 24.46 2.74 -8.71
CA LEU A 34 23.77 1.75 -9.52
C LEU A 34 22.73 2.39 -10.44
N LEU A 35 21.71 3.08 -9.85
CA LEU A 35 20.57 3.60 -10.60
C LEU A 35 21.01 4.67 -11.60
N ARG A 36 21.73 5.70 -11.15
CA ARG A 36 22.15 6.80 -12.02
C ARG A 36 23.45 6.53 -12.75
N GLY A 37 24.45 5.97 -12.05
CA GLY A 37 25.78 5.70 -12.64
C GLY A 37 25.79 4.55 -13.63
N GLN A 38 25.43 3.33 -13.20
CA GLN A 38 25.55 2.14 -14.05
C GLN A 38 24.35 1.98 -15.00
N TRP A 39 23.13 2.34 -14.56
CA TRP A 39 21.91 2.16 -15.38
C TRP A 39 21.51 3.44 -16.13
N ASN A 40 22.21 4.55 -15.95
CA ASN A 40 21.99 5.83 -16.63
C ASN A 40 20.53 6.34 -16.49
N PHE A 41 19.93 6.17 -15.32
CA PHE A 41 18.58 6.68 -15.06
C PHE A 41 18.59 8.21 -14.90
N ASN A 42 17.87 8.89 -15.77
CA ASN A 42 17.80 10.36 -15.83
C ASN A 42 16.50 10.95 -15.24
N GLY A 43 15.59 10.12 -14.76
CA GLY A 43 14.39 10.55 -14.09
C GLY A 43 14.60 10.95 -12.64
N PHE A 44 13.51 11.20 -11.88
CA PHE A 44 13.61 11.51 -10.47
C PHE A 44 13.23 10.31 -9.57
N VAL A 45 13.72 10.35 -8.34
CA VAL A 45 13.36 9.40 -7.28
C VAL A 45 12.56 10.13 -6.21
N VAL A 46 11.38 9.63 -5.90
CA VAL A 46 10.57 10.07 -4.75
C VAL A 46 10.77 9.11 -3.59
N SER A 47 10.70 9.58 -2.35
CA SER A 47 10.63 8.70 -1.19
C SER A 47 9.29 7.97 -1.14
N ASP A 48 9.20 6.87 -0.41
CA ASP A 48 7.91 6.33 0.01
C ASP A 48 7.31 7.22 1.12
N TRP A 49 6.08 6.97 1.51
CA TRP A 49 5.32 7.73 2.50
C TRP A 49 6.06 7.85 3.83
N GLU A 50 6.40 9.05 4.24
CA GLU A 50 7.19 9.37 5.44
C GLU A 50 8.53 8.60 5.54
N ALA A 51 9.08 8.10 4.43
CA ALA A 51 10.29 7.27 4.47
C ALA A 51 11.56 8.04 4.83
N VAL A 52 11.60 9.36 4.60
CA VAL A 52 12.73 10.19 5.03
C VAL A 52 12.74 10.32 6.54
N LYS A 53 11.60 10.61 7.16
CA LYS A 53 11.45 10.71 8.62
C LYS A 53 11.74 9.39 9.32
N GLN A 54 11.35 8.27 8.70
CA GLN A 54 11.59 6.94 9.24
C GLN A 54 13.07 6.60 9.43
N LEU A 55 13.99 7.27 8.74
CA LEU A 55 15.44 7.10 8.94
C LEU A 55 15.87 7.33 10.39
N VAL A 56 15.16 8.18 11.13
CA VAL A 56 15.41 8.41 12.57
C VAL A 56 14.97 7.17 13.36
N ALA A 57 13.76 6.65 13.12
CA ALA A 57 13.25 5.48 13.79
C ALA A 57 14.06 4.20 13.46
N GLN A 58 14.63 4.14 12.25
CA GLN A 58 15.51 3.07 11.80
C GLN A 58 16.93 3.19 12.37
N GLY A 59 17.24 4.26 13.12
CA GLY A 59 18.51 4.45 13.82
C GLY A 59 19.69 4.84 12.94
N VAL A 60 19.45 5.30 11.71
CA VAL A 60 20.52 5.74 10.77
C VAL A 60 20.66 7.25 10.69
N ALA A 61 19.66 8.01 11.11
CA ALA A 61 19.70 9.46 11.23
C ALA A 61 19.57 9.88 12.70
N GLU A 62 20.27 10.95 13.08
CA GLU A 62 20.25 11.51 14.43
C GLU A 62 18.92 12.21 14.73
N ASP A 63 18.42 12.97 13.75
CA ASP A 63 17.16 13.72 13.80
C ASP A 63 16.58 13.94 12.40
N ASP A 64 15.43 14.62 12.31
CA ASP A 64 14.76 14.93 11.05
C ASP A 64 15.64 15.71 10.06
N LYS A 65 16.52 16.59 10.55
CA LYS A 65 17.42 17.39 9.73
C LYS A 65 18.54 16.53 9.15
N ASP A 66 19.10 15.64 9.95
CA ASP A 66 20.08 14.67 9.50
C ASP A 66 19.47 13.66 8.52
N ALA A 67 18.23 13.21 8.78
CA ALA A 67 17.47 12.39 7.85
C ALA A 67 17.29 13.06 6.48
N THR A 68 16.95 14.36 6.47
CA THR A 68 16.87 15.18 5.26
C THR A 68 18.19 15.18 4.49
N ARG A 69 19.29 15.43 5.17
CA ARG A 69 20.64 15.43 4.60
C ARG A 69 21.01 14.08 3.99
N LEU A 70 20.77 13.01 4.74
CA LEU A 70 21.10 11.64 4.30
C LEU A 70 20.30 11.24 3.07
N ALA A 71 18.98 11.42 3.09
CA ALA A 71 18.10 11.06 1.98
C ALA A 71 18.44 11.85 0.71
N PHE A 72 18.55 13.18 0.81
CA PHE A 72 18.88 14.01 -0.34
C PHE A 72 20.26 13.68 -0.92
N ASN A 73 21.27 13.58 -0.07
CA ASN A 73 22.64 13.23 -0.49
C ASN A 73 22.73 11.79 -1.02
N SER A 74 21.79 10.92 -0.72
CA SER A 74 21.74 9.57 -1.30
C SER A 74 21.04 9.53 -2.67
N GLY A 75 20.33 10.58 -3.07
CA GLY A 75 19.71 10.69 -4.40
C GLY A 75 18.19 10.67 -4.44
N ILE A 76 17.53 10.90 -3.29
CA ILE A 76 16.08 11.16 -3.23
C ILE A 76 15.83 12.61 -3.67
N ASP A 77 15.12 12.78 -4.77
CA ASP A 77 14.83 14.09 -5.35
C ASP A 77 13.58 14.75 -4.75
N MET A 78 12.64 13.93 -4.31
CA MET A 78 11.35 14.39 -3.79
C MET A 78 10.99 13.65 -2.51
N ASP A 79 10.67 14.41 -1.47
CA ASP A 79 10.17 13.94 -0.18
C ASP A 79 8.66 13.75 -0.22
N MET A 80 8.18 12.53 0.07
CA MET A 80 6.74 12.23 0.08
C MET A 80 6.17 12.44 1.47
N THR A 81 5.31 13.44 1.63
CA THR A 81 4.47 13.81 2.78
C THR A 81 5.18 14.35 4.02
N ASP A 82 6.43 14.02 4.28
CA ASP A 82 7.16 14.48 5.46
C ASP A 82 7.28 16.00 5.55
N GLY A 83 7.45 16.68 4.42
CA GLY A 83 7.72 18.12 4.36
C GLY A 83 9.09 18.51 4.91
N LEU A 84 9.97 17.53 5.13
CA LEU A 84 11.28 17.76 5.72
C LEU A 84 12.21 18.54 4.80
N TYR A 85 12.11 18.33 3.48
CA TYR A 85 12.87 19.11 2.51
C TYR A 85 12.49 20.60 2.57
N ASN A 86 11.20 20.91 2.66
CA ASN A 86 10.74 22.29 2.80
C ASN A 86 11.22 22.92 4.10
N LYS A 87 11.37 22.13 5.16
CA LYS A 87 11.74 22.61 6.49
C LYS A 87 13.24 22.83 6.66
N TYR A 88 14.07 21.95 6.13
CA TYR A 88 15.48 21.90 6.49
C TYR A 88 16.46 22.18 5.34
N MET A 89 16.03 22.14 4.05
CA MET A 89 16.94 22.30 2.91
C MET A 89 17.72 23.61 2.93
N LYS A 90 17.04 24.73 3.22
CA LYS A 90 17.69 26.05 3.29
C LYS A 90 18.85 26.06 4.28
N GLU A 91 18.60 25.59 5.48
CA GLU A 91 19.60 25.55 6.55
C GLU A 91 20.78 24.61 6.23
N LEU A 92 20.48 23.47 5.61
CA LEU A 92 21.50 22.51 5.17
C LEU A 92 22.38 23.06 4.05
N ILE A 93 21.81 23.86 3.14
CA ILE A 93 22.56 24.54 2.08
C ILE A 93 23.47 25.64 2.68
N GLU A 94 22.93 26.50 3.56
CA GLU A 94 23.67 27.55 4.25
C GLU A 94 24.83 26.97 5.09
N ALA A 95 24.63 25.77 5.65
CA ALA A 95 25.65 25.03 6.40
C ALA A 95 26.66 24.28 5.51
N GLY A 96 26.53 24.34 4.17
CA GLY A 96 27.38 23.62 3.22
C GLY A 96 27.23 22.07 3.27
N LYS A 97 26.14 21.57 3.82
CA LYS A 97 25.86 20.12 3.92
C LYS A 97 25.14 19.55 2.70
N ILE A 98 24.51 20.40 1.91
CA ILE A 98 23.88 20.12 0.62
C ILE A 98 24.35 21.21 -0.35
N SER A 99 24.74 20.84 -1.56
CA SER A 99 25.15 21.81 -2.58
C SER A 99 23.94 22.35 -3.35
N MET A 100 24.00 23.62 -3.77
CA MET A 100 23.00 24.19 -4.68
C MET A 100 22.97 23.47 -6.03
N GLU A 101 24.12 23.01 -6.52
CA GLU A 101 24.23 22.24 -7.75
C GLU A 101 23.39 20.95 -7.68
N ASP A 102 23.44 20.24 -6.55
CA ASP A 102 22.62 19.01 -6.36
C ASP A 102 21.13 19.34 -6.32
N VAL A 103 20.75 20.50 -5.71
CA VAL A 103 19.37 20.98 -5.70
C VAL A 103 18.90 21.32 -7.11
N ASP A 104 19.69 22.06 -7.88
CA ASP A 104 19.38 22.42 -9.27
C ASP A 104 19.24 21.17 -10.15
N ASN A 105 20.11 20.19 -9.96
CA ASN A 105 20.03 18.91 -10.65
C ASN A 105 18.75 18.14 -10.31
N SER A 106 18.36 18.12 -9.03
CA SER A 106 17.13 17.46 -8.57
C SER A 106 15.88 18.14 -9.15
N VAL A 107 15.81 19.46 -9.05
CA VAL A 107 14.73 20.26 -9.61
C VAL A 107 14.65 20.08 -11.13
N SER A 108 15.79 20.11 -11.82
CA SER A 108 15.86 19.90 -13.28
C SER A 108 15.26 18.56 -13.70
N ARG A 109 15.52 17.48 -12.99
CA ARG A 109 14.93 16.16 -13.28
C ARG A 109 13.41 16.19 -13.20
N ILE A 110 12.87 16.81 -12.17
CA ILE A 110 11.41 16.94 -11.98
C ILE A 110 10.78 17.82 -13.08
N LEU A 111 11.40 18.96 -13.36
CA LEU A 111 10.93 19.90 -14.39
C LEU A 111 11.00 19.28 -15.79
N HIS A 112 12.04 18.50 -16.08
CA HIS A 112 12.17 17.79 -17.35
C HIS A 112 10.99 16.85 -17.62
N ILE A 113 10.58 16.10 -16.60
CA ILE A 113 9.43 15.19 -16.74
C ILE A 113 8.13 15.97 -16.94
N LYS A 114 7.91 17.06 -16.16
CA LYS A 114 6.75 17.93 -16.35
C LYS A 114 6.71 18.52 -17.77
N TYR A 115 7.85 18.89 -18.31
CA TYR A 115 7.98 19.40 -19.68
C TYR A 115 7.66 18.32 -20.72
N ALA A 116 8.26 17.13 -20.58
CA ALA A 116 8.02 16.00 -21.47
C ALA A 116 6.54 15.57 -21.50
N LEU A 117 5.84 15.69 -20.37
CA LEU A 117 4.39 15.46 -20.27
C LEU A 117 3.54 16.59 -20.84
N GLY A 118 4.13 17.75 -21.18
CA GLY A 118 3.41 18.91 -21.71
C GLY A 118 2.64 19.72 -20.67
N LEU A 119 2.93 19.53 -19.37
CA LEU A 119 2.19 20.17 -18.28
C LEU A 119 2.42 21.68 -18.17
N PHE A 120 3.46 22.23 -18.81
CA PHE A 120 3.67 23.67 -18.90
C PHE A 120 2.79 24.35 -19.97
N VAL A 121 2.31 23.57 -20.94
CA VAL A 121 1.39 24.05 -21.97
C VAL A 121 -0.05 23.87 -21.51
N ASP A 122 -0.36 22.70 -20.95
CA ASP A 122 -1.68 22.37 -20.42
C ASP A 122 -1.53 21.54 -19.13
N PRO A 123 -1.62 22.18 -17.94
CA PRO A 123 -1.48 21.48 -16.65
C PRO A 123 -2.61 20.50 -16.38
N TYR A 124 -3.76 20.63 -17.05
CA TYR A 124 -4.93 19.78 -16.89
C TYR A 124 -5.11 18.75 -18.02
N LYS A 125 -4.12 18.59 -18.89
CA LYS A 125 -4.14 17.69 -20.05
C LYS A 125 -4.64 16.26 -19.74
N PHE A 126 -4.36 15.77 -18.55
CA PHE A 126 -4.75 14.42 -18.13
C PHE A 126 -5.99 14.41 -17.21
N CYS A 127 -6.64 15.55 -16.98
CA CYS A 127 -7.84 15.63 -16.16
C CYS A 127 -9.07 15.50 -17.06
N ASN A 128 -9.89 14.48 -16.83
CA ASN A 128 -11.13 14.26 -17.56
C ASN A 128 -12.13 13.54 -16.65
N GLU A 129 -13.04 14.31 -16.04
CA GLU A 129 -14.04 13.82 -15.08
C GLU A 129 -15.00 12.80 -15.70
N GLU A 130 -15.39 13.00 -16.96
CA GLU A 130 -16.26 12.07 -17.66
C GLU A 130 -15.56 10.73 -17.87
N TYR A 131 -14.31 10.74 -18.34
CA TYR A 131 -13.50 9.54 -18.52
C TYR A 131 -13.24 8.83 -17.18
N GLU A 132 -12.96 9.59 -16.12
CA GLU A 132 -12.80 9.06 -14.77
C GLU A 132 -14.06 8.30 -14.32
N SER A 133 -15.23 8.94 -14.41
CA SER A 133 -16.52 8.34 -14.00
C SER A 133 -16.88 7.08 -14.78
N GLN A 134 -16.49 7.02 -16.04
CA GLN A 134 -16.73 5.86 -16.91
C GLN A 134 -15.67 4.76 -16.75
N THR A 135 -14.53 5.06 -16.13
CA THR A 135 -13.39 4.14 -16.03
C THR A 135 -13.28 3.50 -14.66
N ILE A 136 -13.45 4.30 -13.58
CA ILE A 136 -13.38 3.78 -12.22
C ILE A 136 -14.50 2.76 -11.99
N MET A 137 -14.16 1.62 -11.37
CA MET A 137 -15.09 0.52 -11.07
C MET A 137 -15.72 -0.15 -12.29
N LYS A 138 -15.13 -0.05 -13.46
CA LYS A 138 -15.58 -0.86 -14.60
C LYS A 138 -15.61 -2.34 -14.26
N LYS A 139 -16.64 -3.03 -14.77
CA LYS A 139 -16.81 -4.46 -14.53
C LYS A 139 -15.56 -5.28 -14.88
N GLU A 140 -14.89 -4.99 -15.97
CA GLU A 140 -13.68 -5.68 -16.39
C GLU A 140 -12.53 -5.56 -15.37
N PHE A 141 -12.41 -4.41 -14.70
CA PHE A 141 -11.41 -4.20 -13.65
C PHE A 141 -11.77 -4.91 -12.36
N LEU A 142 -13.06 -4.93 -12.01
CA LEU A 142 -13.56 -5.69 -10.86
C LEU A 142 -13.39 -7.21 -11.07
N ASP A 143 -13.67 -7.70 -12.28
CA ASP A 143 -13.46 -9.11 -12.62
C ASP A 143 -11.97 -9.49 -12.55
N ALA A 144 -11.07 -8.62 -13.05
CA ALA A 144 -9.64 -8.82 -12.95
C ALA A 144 -9.14 -8.80 -11.50
N ALA A 145 -9.63 -7.88 -10.67
CA ALA A 145 -9.30 -7.81 -9.25
C ALA A 145 -9.76 -9.08 -8.52
N LEU A 146 -10.97 -9.57 -8.80
CA LEU A 146 -11.50 -10.81 -8.24
C LEU A 146 -10.67 -12.03 -8.66
N ASP A 147 -10.28 -12.11 -9.94
CA ASP A 147 -9.43 -13.19 -10.46
C ASP A 147 -8.07 -13.20 -9.76
N MET A 148 -7.46 -12.02 -9.59
CA MET A 148 -6.20 -11.89 -8.85
C MET A 148 -6.35 -12.27 -7.38
N ALA A 149 -7.44 -11.88 -6.73
CA ALA A 149 -7.72 -12.27 -5.34
C ALA A 149 -7.84 -13.79 -5.20
N HIS A 150 -8.52 -14.45 -6.12
CA HIS A 150 -8.61 -15.91 -6.15
C HIS A 150 -7.25 -16.59 -6.32
N LYS A 151 -6.39 -16.04 -7.18
CA LYS A 151 -5.03 -16.57 -7.45
C LYS A 151 -4.04 -16.28 -6.34
N SER A 152 -4.28 -15.26 -5.52
CA SER A 152 -3.41 -14.89 -4.39
C SER A 152 -3.69 -15.69 -3.11
N ALA A 153 -4.83 -16.37 -3.02
CA ALA A 153 -5.18 -17.16 -1.86
C ALA A 153 -4.27 -18.40 -1.74
N VAL A 154 -3.62 -18.56 -0.57
CA VAL A 154 -2.74 -19.68 -0.28
C VAL A 154 -3.37 -20.60 0.75
N LEU A 155 -3.56 -21.87 0.39
CA LEU A 155 -4.09 -22.90 1.29
C LEU A 155 -2.95 -23.42 2.18
N LEU A 156 -2.85 -22.90 3.40
CA LEU A 156 -1.78 -23.25 4.32
C LEU A 156 -1.97 -24.63 4.96
N LYS A 157 -3.24 -25.03 5.19
CA LYS A 157 -3.59 -26.29 5.83
C LYS A 157 -4.99 -26.73 5.39
N ASN A 158 -5.19 -28.02 5.14
CA ASN A 158 -6.50 -28.59 4.78
C ASN A 158 -6.63 -30.03 5.29
N ASP A 159 -6.57 -30.19 6.61
CA ASP A 159 -6.72 -31.53 7.22
C ASP A 159 -8.14 -32.07 6.99
N ASN A 160 -8.18 -33.38 6.77
CA ASN A 160 -9.44 -34.10 6.50
C ASN A 160 -10.25 -33.55 5.30
N HIS A 161 -9.61 -32.85 4.36
CA HIS A 161 -10.28 -32.26 3.21
C HIS A 161 -11.46 -31.35 3.59
N THR A 162 -11.32 -30.55 4.65
CA THR A 162 -12.34 -29.63 5.14
C THR A 162 -12.76 -28.62 4.06
N LEU A 163 -11.82 -28.18 3.22
CA LEU A 163 -12.06 -27.30 2.09
C LEU A 163 -11.96 -28.05 0.75
N PRO A 164 -12.80 -27.72 -0.25
CA PRO A 164 -13.89 -26.75 -0.19
C PRO A 164 -15.03 -27.23 0.70
N LEU A 165 -15.75 -26.29 1.35
CA LEU A 165 -16.91 -26.64 2.19
C LEU A 165 -17.96 -27.40 1.38
N ALA A 166 -18.50 -28.44 1.99
CA ALA A 166 -19.56 -29.26 1.36
C ALA A 166 -20.84 -28.43 1.14
N LYS A 167 -21.48 -28.58 -0.01
CA LYS A 167 -22.72 -27.85 -0.37
C LYS A 167 -23.92 -28.13 0.52
N ASN A 168 -23.87 -29.21 1.31
CA ASN A 168 -24.96 -29.66 2.19
C ASN A 168 -24.76 -29.26 3.65
N VAL A 169 -23.82 -28.36 3.96
CA VAL A 169 -23.64 -27.78 5.31
C VAL A 169 -24.92 -27.06 5.70
N ARG A 170 -25.48 -27.39 6.88
CA ARG A 170 -26.77 -26.84 7.34
C ARG A 170 -26.63 -25.53 8.08
N SER A 171 -25.48 -25.31 8.74
CA SER A 171 -25.22 -24.13 9.54
C SER A 171 -23.73 -23.74 9.52
N ILE A 172 -23.47 -22.44 9.36
CA ILE A 172 -22.14 -21.83 9.38
C ILE A 172 -22.16 -20.70 10.41
N ALA A 173 -21.24 -20.74 11.36
CA ALA A 173 -20.91 -19.60 12.20
C ALA A 173 -19.76 -18.83 11.55
N VAL A 174 -19.95 -17.55 11.31
CA VAL A 174 -18.87 -16.63 10.93
C VAL A 174 -18.54 -15.78 12.15
N VAL A 175 -17.31 -15.85 12.63
CA VAL A 175 -16.90 -15.17 13.86
C VAL A 175 -15.63 -14.36 13.63
N GLY A 176 -15.54 -13.24 14.29
CA GLY A 176 -14.38 -12.35 14.25
C GLY A 176 -14.72 -10.92 13.81
N PRO A 177 -13.87 -9.98 14.20
CA PRO A 177 -14.11 -8.54 13.97
C PRO A 177 -14.04 -8.14 12.49
N LEU A 178 -13.28 -8.85 11.67
CA LEU A 178 -13.12 -8.57 10.23
C LEU A 178 -14.24 -9.20 9.37
N ALA A 179 -15.04 -10.10 9.94
CA ALA A 179 -16.04 -10.84 9.16
C ALA A 179 -17.08 -9.95 8.47
N ASP A 180 -17.51 -8.88 9.13
CA ASP A 180 -18.51 -7.93 8.60
C ASP A 180 -18.04 -6.47 8.77
N ASN A 181 -16.80 -6.21 8.38
CA ASN A 181 -16.19 -4.89 8.41
C ASN A 181 -15.82 -4.45 6.99
N GLN A 182 -16.36 -3.31 6.56
CA GLN A 182 -16.09 -2.77 5.22
C GLN A 182 -14.81 -1.92 5.18
N THR A 183 -14.57 -1.14 6.22
CA THR A 183 -13.46 -0.17 6.27
C THR A 183 -12.10 -0.87 6.30
N GLU A 184 -11.92 -1.84 7.19
CA GLU A 184 -10.64 -2.53 7.36
C GLU A 184 -10.29 -3.44 6.17
N LEU A 185 -11.29 -3.96 5.46
CA LEU A 185 -11.08 -4.78 4.27
C LEU A 185 -10.51 -4.00 3.06
N LEU A 186 -10.55 -2.66 3.09
CA LEU A 186 -9.87 -1.81 2.10
C LEU A 186 -8.36 -1.74 2.32
N GLY A 187 -7.91 -2.03 3.54
CA GLY A 187 -6.51 -1.93 3.93
C GLY A 187 -6.02 -0.49 4.11
N SER A 188 -4.78 -0.34 4.56
CA SER A 188 -4.18 0.97 4.91
C SER A 188 -3.90 1.85 3.68
N TRP A 189 -3.65 1.26 2.51
CA TRP A 189 -3.36 1.98 1.27
C TRP A 189 -4.58 2.17 0.36
N ARG A 190 -5.77 2.24 0.94
CA ARG A 190 -7.03 2.35 0.21
C ARG A 190 -7.22 3.64 -0.61
N ALA A 191 -6.36 4.63 -0.43
CA ALA A 191 -6.49 5.96 -1.04
C ALA A 191 -7.91 6.54 -0.87
N ARG A 192 -8.65 6.73 -1.96
CA ARG A 192 -10.06 7.17 -1.97
C ARG A 192 -11.06 6.02 -2.12
N GLY A 193 -10.66 4.79 -1.77
CA GLY A 193 -11.58 3.65 -1.72
C GLY A 193 -12.75 3.91 -0.78
N GLU A 194 -13.96 3.52 -1.19
CA GLU A 194 -15.19 3.78 -0.45
C GLU A 194 -15.75 2.47 0.13
N ASP A 195 -16.09 2.48 1.40
CA ASP A 195 -16.61 1.33 2.14
C ASP A 195 -17.82 0.67 1.46
N ARG A 196 -18.67 1.47 0.82
CA ARG A 196 -19.87 0.97 0.09
C ARG A 196 -19.56 0.01 -1.06
N HIS A 197 -18.33 -0.01 -1.56
CA HIS A 197 -17.89 -0.90 -2.63
C HIS A 197 -17.33 -2.23 -2.12
N VAL A 198 -17.21 -2.39 -0.80
CA VAL A 198 -16.64 -3.59 -0.19
C VAL A 198 -17.71 -4.64 0.06
N THR A 199 -17.50 -5.82 -0.48
CA THR A 199 -18.25 -7.02 -0.10
C THR A 199 -17.53 -7.67 1.09
N THR A 200 -18.15 -7.65 2.26
CA THR A 200 -17.58 -8.29 3.46
C THR A 200 -17.49 -9.82 3.32
N VAL A 201 -16.64 -10.45 4.13
CA VAL A 201 -16.54 -11.91 4.16
C VAL A 201 -17.89 -12.55 4.45
N LEU A 202 -18.61 -12.02 5.44
CA LEU A 202 -19.97 -12.47 5.79
C LEU A 202 -20.93 -12.34 4.60
N GLN A 203 -20.92 -11.19 3.92
CA GLN A 203 -21.78 -10.95 2.76
C GLN A 203 -21.41 -11.88 1.59
N GLY A 204 -20.10 -12.06 1.34
CA GLY A 204 -19.61 -12.97 0.30
C GLY A 204 -20.07 -14.42 0.54
N ILE A 205 -20.02 -14.89 1.79
CA ILE A 205 -20.52 -16.22 2.18
C ILE A 205 -22.03 -16.30 1.95
N LYS A 206 -22.80 -15.32 2.43
CA LYS A 206 -24.25 -15.27 2.22
C LYS A 206 -24.63 -15.29 0.73
N ASN A 207 -23.94 -14.50 -0.08
CA ASN A 207 -24.16 -14.44 -1.53
C ASN A 207 -23.86 -15.80 -2.21
N LYS A 208 -22.78 -16.46 -1.80
CA LYS A 208 -22.35 -17.75 -2.36
C LYS A 208 -23.32 -18.88 -2.02
N ILE A 209 -23.91 -18.83 -0.84
CA ILE A 209 -24.85 -19.85 -0.35
C ILE A 209 -26.26 -19.62 -0.93
N GLY A 210 -26.58 -18.42 -1.37
CA GLY A 210 -27.88 -17.90 -1.75
C GLY A 210 -28.85 -18.94 -2.30
N GLY A 211 -30.06 -19.03 -1.71
CA GLY A 211 -31.09 -19.99 -2.07
C GLY A 211 -30.97 -21.39 -1.44
N ASN A 212 -29.86 -21.73 -0.80
CA ASN A 212 -29.68 -22.97 -0.06
C ASN A 212 -30.29 -22.88 1.35
N LYS A 213 -30.65 -24.05 1.93
CA LYS A 213 -31.17 -24.12 3.30
C LYS A 213 -30.13 -23.90 4.39
N THR A 214 -28.92 -23.51 4.06
CA THR A 214 -27.83 -23.27 5.01
C THR A 214 -28.06 -21.99 5.81
N LYS A 215 -28.04 -22.10 7.12
CA LYS A 215 -28.13 -20.95 8.04
C LYS A 215 -26.75 -20.37 8.27
N VAL A 216 -26.61 -19.04 8.11
CA VAL A 216 -25.37 -18.31 8.40
C VAL A 216 -25.62 -17.39 9.59
N GLY A 217 -24.93 -17.66 10.69
CA GLY A 217 -24.91 -16.79 11.87
C GLY A 217 -23.61 -16.00 11.91
N TYR A 218 -23.63 -14.84 12.59
CA TYR A 218 -22.47 -13.99 12.79
C TYR A 218 -22.35 -13.57 14.25
N ALA A 219 -21.13 -13.53 14.75
CA ALA A 219 -20.79 -12.94 16.03
C ALA A 219 -19.40 -12.28 15.94
N ARG A 220 -19.29 -11.02 16.33
CA ARG A 220 -18.02 -10.27 16.29
C ARG A 220 -16.95 -10.88 17.20
N GLY A 221 -17.33 -11.28 18.39
CA GLY A 221 -16.46 -11.93 19.39
C GLY A 221 -15.56 -10.94 20.14
N CYS A 222 -14.74 -10.18 19.45
CA CYS A 222 -13.81 -9.20 20.01
C CYS A 222 -13.58 -8.03 19.05
N ASP A 223 -12.78 -7.06 19.47
CA ASP A 223 -12.19 -6.03 18.60
C ASP A 223 -10.88 -6.50 17.97
N PHE A 224 -10.27 -5.67 17.12
CA PHE A 224 -8.99 -5.97 16.45
C PHE A 224 -7.83 -6.02 17.44
N ASP A 225 -7.88 -5.14 18.43
CA ASP A 225 -6.88 -5.00 19.49
C ASP A 225 -7.58 -4.83 20.84
N GLY A 226 -6.78 -4.77 21.90
CA GLY A 226 -7.29 -4.63 23.25
C GLY A 226 -7.64 -5.95 23.92
N GLU A 227 -8.19 -5.86 25.15
CA GLU A 227 -8.46 -7.01 26.03
C GLU A 227 -9.96 -7.32 26.18
N ASP A 228 -10.83 -6.67 25.42
CA ASP A 228 -12.28 -6.90 25.54
C ASP A 228 -12.67 -8.28 25.04
N LYS A 229 -13.20 -9.09 25.94
CA LYS A 229 -13.69 -10.46 25.72
C LYS A 229 -15.20 -10.58 25.87
N SER A 230 -15.91 -9.47 25.97
CA SER A 230 -17.36 -9.45 26.24
C SER A 230 -18.18 -10.22 25.21
N GLY A 231 -17.78 -10.21 23.94
CA GLY A 231 -18.42 -10.93 22.85
C GLY A 231 -18.06 -12.42 22.73
N PHE A 232 -17.06 -12.93 23.48
CA PHE A 232 -16.62 -14.33 23.36
C PHE A 232 -17.73 -15.34 23.67
N LYS A 233 -18.56 -15.05 24.69
CA LYS A 233 -19.65 -15.97 25.08
C LYS A 233 -20.65 -16.17 23.95
N GLU A 234 -20.97 -15.12 23.21
CA GLU A 234 -21.88 -15.15 22.07
C GLU A 234 -21.24 -15.93 20.90
N ALA A 235 -19.99 -15.63 20.55
CA ALA A 235 -19.25 -16.29 19.49
C ALA A 235 -19.12 -17.79 19.76
N VAL A 236 -18.73 -18.19 20.96
CA VAL A 236 -18.63 -19.60 21.36
C VAL A 236 -20.00 -20.30 21.31
N LYS A 237 -21.05 -19.63 21.79
CA LYS A 237 -22.42 -20.18 21.73
C LYS A 237 -22.90 -20.37 20.29
N LEU A 238 -22.56 -19.47 19.38
CA LEU A 238 -22.89 -19.58 17.96
C LEU A 238 -22.09 -20.73 17.33
N ALA A 239 -20.78 -20.76 17.54
CA ALA A 239 -19.86 -21.76 17.02
C ALA A 239 -20.26 -23.19 17.46
N SER A 240 -20.58 -23.40 18.74
CA SER A 240 -20.95 -24.71 19.28
C SER A 240 -22.26 -25.27 18.73
N LYS A 241 -23.08 -24.46 18.08
CA LYS A 241 -24.37 -24.86 17.48
C LYS A 241 -24.31 -24.95 15.95
N SER A 242 -23.16 -24.73 15.36
CA SER A 242 -22.99 -24.72 13.91
C SER A 242 -22.17 -25.92 13.44
N ASP A 243 -22.51 -26.42 12.25
CA ASP A 243 -21.77 -27.52 11.63
C ASP A 243 -20.36 -27.12 11.23
N MET A 244 -20.17 -25.83 10.86
CA MET A 244 -18.89 -25.26 10.45
C MET A 244 -18.67 -23.89 11.08
N VAL A 245 -17.41 -23.57 11.35
CA VAL A 245 -17.00 -22.26 11.87
C VAL A 245 -15.98 -21.64 10.91
N ILE A 246 -16.19 -20.38 10.54
CA ILE A 246 -15.26 -19.54 9.79
C ILE A 246 -14.84 -18.43 10.74
N ALA A 247 -13.58 -18.40 11.13
CA ALA A 247 -12.97 -17.34 11.93
C ALA A 247 -12.23 -16.36 11.03
N VAL A 248 -12.45 -15.04 11.22
CA VAL A 248 -11.92 -13.96 10.36
C VAL A 248 -11.23 -12.90 11.21
#